data_138df4afdb87bafcd59a403581f85e2a
#
_entry.id   138df4afdb87bafcd59a403581f85e2a
#
_cell.length_a   1.000
_cell.length_b   1.000
_cell.length_c   1.000
_cell.angle_alpha   90.00
_cell.angle_beta   90.00
_cell.angle_gamma   90.00
#
_symmetry.space_group_name_H-M   'P 1'
#
loop_
_entity.id
_entity.type
_entity.pdbx_description
1 polymer ?
#
loop_
_entity_poly.entity_id
_entity_poly.type
_entity_poly.pdbx_seq_one_letter_code
_entity_poly.pdbx_strand_id
1 'polypeptide(L)'
;MFKKVLTAIFLLLFATGVYAQQKTNFATNDSAVVRLNNYINKYLSITPVHPDSLINACDYLISLTKDSLVSSHIASYLFNRFYSSDLMGMDGVAVHIAQNYFLNGKVKMPASPDEMTLRMYVEFNKNSLIGMDAPELSILSPDNMPVSLREVNSRYTXLFL
;
A
#
# COMPACT_ATOMS: atom_id res chain seq x y z
N MET A 1 -56.81 -13.28 4.70
CA MET A 1 -55.80 -12.35 5.21
C MET A 1 -54.40 -13.01 5.28
N PHE A 2 -54.24 -14.22 5.74
CA PHE A 2 -52.96 -14.93 5.88
C PHE A 2 -52.17 -15.06 4.57
N LYS A 3 -52.81 -15.36 3.44
CA LYS A 3 -52.10 -15.54 2.15
C LYS A 3 -51.43 -14.25 1.64
N LYS A 4 -52.01 -13.07 1.89
CA LYS A 4 -51.42 -11.78 1.45
C LYS A 4 -50.20 -11.38 2.30
N VAL A 5 -50.19 -11.76 3.59
CA VAL A 5 -49.06 -11.51 4.49
C VAL A 5 -47.87 -12.40 4.13
N LEU A 6 -48.15 -13.67 3.79
CA LEU A 6 -47.12 -14.65 3.41
C LEU A 6 -46.42 -14.25 2.09
N THR A 7 -47.17 -13.72 1.11
CA THR A 7 -46.60 -13.23 -0.15
C THR A 7 -45.76 -11.98 0.04
N ALA A 8 -46.13 -11.08 0.95
CA ALA A 8 -45.36 -9.89 1.27
C ALA A 8 -44.01 -10.23 1.94
N ILE A 9 -44.03 -11.21 2.85
CA ILE A 9 -42.79 -11.70 3.53
C ILE A 9 -41.85 -12.36 2.50
N PHE A 10 -42.39 -13.13 1.56
CA PHE A 10 -41.63 -13.80 0.51
C PHE A 10 -40.96 -12.79 -0.43
N LEU A 11 -41.68 -11.72 -0.79
CA LEU A 11 -41.15 -10.63 -1.62
C LEU A 11 -40.05 -9.83 -0.89
N LEU A 12 -40.22 -9.61 0.41
CA LEU A 12 -39.18 -8.94 1.23
C LEU A 12 -37.90 -9.75 1.33
N LEU A 13 -38.00 -11.08 1.45
CA LEU A 13 -36.84 -11.97 1.50
C LEU A 13 -36.06 -11.99 0.15
N PHE A 14 -36.80 -11.86 -0.98
CA PHE A 14 -36.15 -11.78 -2.30
C PHE A 14 -35.40 -10.47 -2.47
N ALA A 15 -35.97 -9.36 -1.97
CA ALA A 15 -35.33 -8.04 -2.08
C ALA A 15 -34.01 -7.97 -1.31
N THR A 16 -33.97 -8.56 -0.09
CA THR A 16 -32.72 -8.59 0.70
C THR A 16 -31.64 -9.50 0.08
N GLY A 17 -32.04 -10.58 -0.60
CA GLY A 17 -31.15 -11.46 -1.31
C GLY A 17 -30.44 -10.77 -2.49
N VAL A 18 -31.16 -9.93 -3.23
CA VAL A 18 -30.60 -9.20 -4.37
C VAL A 18 -29.61 -8.12 -3.90
N TYR A 19 -29.89 -7.43 -2.80
CA TYR A 19 -28.97 -6.43 -2.25
C TYR A 19 -27.68 -7.04 -1.71
N ALA A 20 -27.75 -8.23 -1.12
CA ALA A 20 -26.57 -8.94 -0.62
C ALA A 20 -25.66 -9.43 -1.77
N GLN A 21 -26.24 -9.81 -2.90
CA GLN A 21 -25.49 -10.29 -4.07
C GLN A 21 -24.77 -9.16 -4.82
N GLN A 22 -25.28 -7.94 -4.74
CA GLN A 22 -24.67 -6.78 -5.42
C GLN A 22 -23.36 -6.33 -4.74
N LYS A 23 -23.20 -6.58 -3.45
CA LYS A 23 -22.03 -6.16 -2.68
C LYS A 23 -20.81 -7.08 -2.88
N THR A 24 -21.02 -8.31 -3.37
CA THR A 24 -19.94 -9.28 -3.58
C THR A 24 -19.39 -9.28 -5.03
N ASN A 25 -19.98 -8.50 -5.92
CA ASN A 25 -19.70 -8.63 -7.36
C ASN A 25 -18.41 -7.95 -7.82
N PHE A 26 -17.81 -7.05 -7.03
CA PHE A 26 -16.57 -6.40 -7.45
C PHE A 26 -15.41 -7.41 -7.50
N ALA A 27 -15.25 -8.20 -6.44
CA ALA A 27 -14.17 -9.19 -6.33
C ALA A 27 -14.29 -10.34 -7.36
N THR A 28 -15.50 -10.59 -7.89
CA THR A 28 -15.76 -11.66 -8.86
C THR A 28 -15.90 -11.15 -10.30
N ASN A 29 -15.91 -9.82 -10.50
CA ASN A 29 -16.05 -9.24 -11.84
C ASN A 29 -14.67 -8.90 -12.41
N ASP A 30 -14.01 -9.86 -13.02
CA ASP A 30 -12.67 -9.73 -13.62
C ASP A 30 -12.58 -8.53 -14.57
N SER A 31 -13.64 -8.27 -15.32
CA SER A 31 -13.67 -7.17 -16.28
C SER A 31 -13.65 -5.78 -15.59
N ALA A 32 -14.32 -5.62 -14.45
CA ALA A 32 -14.31 -4.36 -13.69
C ALA A 32 -12.93 -4.13 -13.04
N VAL A 33 -12.33 -5.18 -12.50
CA VAL A 33 -10.99 -5.15 -11.90
C VAL A 33 -9.95 -4.77 -12.95
N VAL A 34 -10.02 -5.39 -14.14
CA VAL A 34 -9.10 -5.10 -15.25
C VAL A 34 -9.23 -3.62 -15.67
N ARG A 35 -10.46 -3.10 -15.82
CA ARG A 35 -10.68 -1.69 -16.19
C ARG A 35 -10.09 -0.75 -15.12
N LEU A 36 -10.30 -1.05 -13.85
CA LEU A 36 -9.78 -0.25 -12.74
C LEU A 36 -8.24 -0.26 -12.76
N ASN A 37 -7.62 -1.43 -12.90
CA ASN A 37 -6.16 -1.54 -12.96
C ASN A 37 -5.59 -0.79 -14.16
N ASN A 38 -6.27 -0.84 -15.31
CA ASN A 38 -5.86 -0.09 -16.51
C ASN A 38 -5.97 1.42 -16.27
N TYR A 39 -6.99 1.89 -15.58
CA TYR A 39 -7.13 3.30 -15.19
C TYR A 39 -5.98 3.73 -14.27
N ILE A 40 -5.67 2.93 -13.25
CA ILE A 40 -4.55 3.18 -12.31
C ILE A 40 -3.24 3.27 -13.10
N ASN A 41 -2.97 2.30 -13.97
CA ASN A 41 -1.74 2.26 -14.76
C ASN A 41 -1.61 3.49 -15.68
N LYS A 42 -2.71 3.87 -16.34
CA LYS A 42 -2.74 5.05 -17.20
C LYS A 42 -2.47 6.33 -16.39
N TYR A 43 -3.04 6.44 -15.20
CA TYR A 43 -2.79 7.61 -14.33
C TYR A 43 -1.32 7.66 -13.90
N LEU A 44 -0.77 6.52 -13.47
CA LEU A 44 0.63 6.46 -13.04
C LEU A 44 1.62 6.70 -14.19
N SER A 45 1.26 6.34 -15.43
CA SER A 45 2.15 6.52 -16.59
C SER A 45 2.37 7.99 -16.97
N ILE A 46 1.48 8.89 -16.54
CA ILE A 46 1.61 10.34 -16.77
C ILE A 46 2.10 11.07 -15.50
N THR A 47 2.27 10.35 -14.39
CA THR A 47 2.78 10.91 -13.12
C THR A 47 4.31 10.92 -13.17
N PRO A 48 4.98 12.02 -12.76
CA PRO A 48 6.44 12.02 -12.68
C PRO A 48 6.96 10.89 -11.79
N VAL A 49 8.02 10.22 -12.26
CA VAL A 49 8.64 9.09 -11.55
C VAL A 49 9.54 9.65 -10.43
N HIS A 50 8.90 10.15 -9.39
CA HIS A 50 9.53 10.68 -8.18
C HIS A 50 8.72 10.21 -6.97
N PRO A 51 9.34 9.74 -5.88
CA PRO A 51 8.59 9.19 -4.74
C PRO A 51 7.45 10.08 -4.26
N ASP A 52 7.70 11.38 -4.03
CA ASP A 52 6.67 12.30 -3.53
C ASP A 52 5.49 12.44 -4.51
N SER A 53 5.77 12.51 -5.81
CA SER A 53 4.73 12.60 -6.83
C SER A 53 3.87 11.34 -6.87
N LEU A 54 4.52 10.19 -6.73
CA LEU A 54 3.84 8.89 -6.72
C LEU A 54 3.06 8.67 -5.42
N ILE A 55 3.57 9.15 -4.28
CA ILE A 55 2.83 9.13 -3.00
C ILE A 55 1.53 9.94 -3.16
N ASN A 56 1.63 11.17 -3.67
CA ASN A 56 0.44 12.02 -3.89
C ASN A 56 -0.55 11.37 -4.87
N ALA A 57 -0.05 10.71 -5.91
CA ALA A 57 -0.87 9.98 -6.87
C ALA A 57 -1.59 8.80 -6.21
N CYS A 58 -0.89 8.05 -5.34
CA CYS A 58 -1.48 6.92 -4.60
C CYS A 58 -2.58 7.41 -3.66
N ASP A 59 -2.31 8.47 -2.90
CA ASP A 59 -3.28 9.07 -1.99
C ASP A 59 -4.54 9.51 -2.74
N TYR A 60 -4.35 10.17 -3.88
CA TYR A 60 -5.47 10.59 -4.74
C TYR A 60 -6.27 9.37 -5.22
N LEU A 61 -5.61 8.35 -5.78
CA LEU A 61 -6.28 7.17 -6.34
C LEU A 61 -7.07 6.41 -5.26
N ILE A 62 -6.51 6.24 -4.06
CA ILE A 62 -7.20 5.55 -2.95
C ILE A 62 -8.41 6.38 -2.48
N SER A 63 -8.30 7.72 -2.51
CA SER A 63 -9.37 8.62 -2.07
C SER A 63 -10.57 8.71 -3.03
N LEU A 64 -10.44 8.21 -4.26
CA LEU A 64 -11.48 8.30 -5.29
C LEU A 64 -12.77 7.56 -4.92
N THR A 65 -12.70 6.64 -3.96
CA THR A 65 -13.86 5.82 -3.59
C THR A 65 -14.01 5.71 -2.07
N LYS A 66 -15.26 5.64 -1.63
CA LYS A 66 -15.59 5.32 -0.24
C LYS A 66 -15.97 3.83 -0.07
N ASP A 67 -16.00 3.08 -1.17
CA ASP A 67 -16.25 1.64 -1.10
C ASP A 67 -15.04 0.92 -0.56
N SER A 68 -15.22 0.20 0.54
CA SER A 68 -14.15 -0.48 1.28
C SER A 68 -13.46 -1.57 0.46
N LEU A 69 -14.20 -2.28 -0.41
CA LEU A 69 -13.62 -3.34 -1.25
C LEU A 69 -12.76 -2.72 -2.36
N VAL A 70 -13.29 -1.66 -2.99
CA VAL A 70 -12.59 -0.98 -4.09
C VAL A 70 -11.33 -0.26 -3.55
N SER A 71 -11.43 0.45 -2.43
CA SER A 71 -10.28 1.15 -1.84
C SER A 71 -9.19 0.16 -1.40
N SER A 72 -9.59 -0.98 -0.81
CA SER A 72 -8.66 -2.04 -0.43
C SER A 72 -7.96 -2.64 -1.65
N HIS A 73 -8.71 -2.86 -2.76
CA HIS A 73 -8.11 -3.34 -4.01
C HIS A 73 -7.10 -2.33 -4.58
N ILE A 74 -7.47 -1.04 -4.64
CA ILE A 74 -6.58 0.02 -5.16
C ILE A 74 -5.29 0.05 -4.31
N ALA A 75 -5.42 0.09 -2.99
CA ALA A 75 -4.27 0.15 -2.08
C ALA A 75 -3.37 -1.09 -2.24
N SER A 76 -3.97 -2.30 -2.34
CA SER A 76 -3.20 -3.54 -2.52
C SER A 76 -2.49 -3.58 -3.87
N TYR A 77 -3.17 -3.15 -4.94
CA TYR A 77 -2.59 -3.08 -6.29
C TYR A 77 -1.39 -2.13 -6.32
N LEU A 78 -1.54 -0.93 -5.75
CA LEU A 78 -0.49 0.08 -5.68
C LEU A 78 0.67 -0.41 -4.81
N PHE A 79 0.38 -0.97 -3.64
CA PHE A 79 1.40 -1.51 -2.74
C PHE A 79 2.25 -2.56 -3.46
N ASN A 80 1.61 -3.57 -4.07
CA ASN A 80 2.33 -4.65 -4.76
C ASN A 80 3.20 -4.12 -5.90
N ARG A 81 2.70 -3.12 -6.63
CA ARG A 81 3.45 -2.48 -7.72
C ARG A 81 4.74 -1.85 -7.24
N PHE A 82 4.70 -1.10 -6.13
CA PHE A 82 5.88 -0.39 -5.62
C PHE A 82 6.76 -1.28 -4.74
N TYR A 83 6.17 -2.24 -4.04
CA TYR A 83 6.89 -3.24 -3.26
C TYR A 83 7.80 -4.10 -4.13
N SER A 84 7.37 -4.45 -5.35
CA SER A 84 8.16 -5.25 -6.29
C SER A 84 8.93 -4.41 -7.31
N SER A 85 9.09 -3.11 -7.08
CA SER A 85 9.79 -2.23 -8.02
C SER A 85 11.30 -2.31 -7.83
N ASP A 86 12.03 -2.42 -8.92
CA ASP A 86 13.51 -2.35 -8.92
C ASP A 86 14.02 -0.90 -8.96
N LEU A 87 13.13 0.07 -9.05
CA LEU A 87 13.52 1.49 -9.10
C LEU A 87 13.78 2.02 -7.70
N MET A 88 14.94 2.64 -7.52
CA MET A 88 15.34 3.24 -6.24
C MET A 88 14.31 4.28 -5.77
N GLY A 89 13.96 4.23 -4.50
CA GLY A 89 13.01 5.16 -3.87
C GLY A 89 11.56 4.72 -3.94
N MET A 90 11.23 3.68 -4.71
CA MET A 90 9.85 3.17 -4.78
C MET A 90 9.44 2.43 -3.51
N ASP A 91 10.41 1.93 -2.76
CA ASP A 91 10.23 1.39 -1.41
C ASP A 91 9.55 2.43 -0.49
N GLY A 92 9.90 3.72 -0.63
CA GLY A 92 9.25 4.80 0.11
C GLY A 92 7.75 4.90 -0.17
N VAL A 93 7.34 4.70 -1.43
CA VAL A 93 5.91 4.70 -1.81
C VAL A 93 5.21 3.49 -1.19
N ALA A 94 5.85 2.30 -1.24
CA ALA A 94 5.29 1.09 -0.64
C ALA A 94 5.17 1.23 0.90
N VAL A 95 6.21 1.77 1.56
CA VAL A 95 6.19 2.04 3.02
C VAL A 95 5.05 3.00 3.35
N HIS A 96 4.88 4.08 2.57
CA HIS A 96 3.79 5.05 2.77
C HIS A 96 2.42 4.36 2.74
N ILE A 97 2.17 3.52 1.73
CA ILE A 97 0.88 2.82 1.59
C ILE A 97 0.69 1.85 2.76
N ALA A 98 1.71 1.06 3.09
CA ALA A 98 1.64 0.09 4.20
C ALA A 98 1.30 0.79 5.52
N GLN A 99 2.02 1.87 5.83
CA GLN A 99 1.92 2.58 7.11
C GLN A 99 0.62 3.39 7.21
N ASN A 100 0.29 4.16 6.17
CA ASN A 100 -0.78 5.16 6.25
C ASN A 100 -2.16 4.61 5.87
N TYR A 101 -2.24 3.44 5.25
CA TYR A 101 -3.51 2.86 4.81
C TYR A 101 -3.78 1.52 5.47
N PHE A 102 -2.86 0.56 5.40
CA PHE A 102 -3.10 -0.77 5.98
C PHE A 102 -2.93 -0.77 7.50
N LEU A 103 -1.75 -0.40 7.98
CA LEU A 103 -1.44 -0.47 9.42
C LEU A 103 -2.20 0.58 10.24
N ASN A 104 -2.60 1.67 9.61
CA ASN A 104 -3.44 2.72 10.21
C ASN A 104 -4.95 2.40 10.14
N GLY A 105 -5.32 1.28 9.50
CA GLY A 105 -6.70 0.82 9.43
C GLY A 105 -7.62 1.63 8.53
N LYS A 106 -7.08 2.50 7.67
CA LYS A 106 -7.89 3.31 6.74
C LYS A 106 -8.52 2.44 5.64
N VAL A 107 -7.85 1.38 5.25
CA VAL A 107 -8.37 0.39 4.30
C VAL A 107 -8.24 -1.00 4.89
N LYS A 108 -9.07 -1.92 4.40
CA LYS A 108 -9.04 -3.31 4.85
C LYS A 108 -7.69 -3.95 4.50
N MET A 109 -7.11 -4.64 5.47
CA MET A 109 -5.85 -5.36 5.32
C MET A 109 -5.96 -6.42 4.22
N PRO A 110 -4.97 -6.55 3.32
CA PRO A 110 -4.95 -7.63 2.35
C PRO A 110 -4.72 -8.98 3.04
N ALA A 111 -5.05 -10.06 2.34
CA ALA A 111 -4.76 -11.41 2.84
C ALA A 111 -3.26 -11.73 2.78
N SER A 112 -2.55 -11.10 1.84
CA SER A 112 -1.10 -11.25 1.68
C SER A 112 -0.53 -9.94 1.11
N PRO A 113 0.57 -9.42 1.66
CA PRO A 113 1.21 -9.86 2.91
C PRO A 113 0.33 -9.59 4.14
N ASP A 114 0.49 -10.38 5.18
CA ASP A 114 -0.26 -10.22 6.43
C ASP A 114 0.27 -9.03 7.25
N GLU A 115 -0.44 -8.69 8.31
CA GLU A 115 -0.12 -7.53 9.16
C GLU A 115 1.30 -7.59 9.72
N MET A 116 1.74 -8.75 10.18
CA MET A 116 3.07 -8.90 10.77
C MET A 116 4.16 -8.65 9.73
N THR A 117 4.00 -9.22 8.53
CA THR A 117 4.92 -9.01 7.41
C THR A 117 4.97 -7.52 7.00
N LEU A 118 3.81 -6.85 6.96
CA LEU A 118 3.76 -5.41 6.63
C LEU A 118 4.45 -4.58 7.72
N ARG A 119 4.24 -4.90 9.01
CA ARG A 119 4.92 -4.20 10.11
C ARG A 119 6.43 -4.37 10.01
N MET A 120 6.90 -5.60 9.79
CA MET A 120 8.33 -5.87 9.63
C MET A 120 8.90 -5.10 8.43
N TYR A 121 8.20 -5.12 7.28
CA TYR A 121 8.61 -4.38 6.09
C TYR A 121 8.78 -2.88 6.38
N VAL A 122 7.80 -2.27 7.04
CA VAL A 122 7.87 -0.84 7.41
C VAL A 122 9.04 -0.59 8.36
N GLU A 123 9.18 -1.41 9.41
CA GLU A 123 10.24 -1.21 10.42
C GLU A 123 11.65 -1.30 9.82
N PHE A 124 11.87 -2.25 8.89
CA PHE A 124 13.17 -2.41 8.27
C PHE A 124 13.50 -1.30 7.26
N ASN A 125 12.48 -0.75 6.59
CA ASN A 125 12.72 0.17 5.48
C ASN A 125 12.55 1.66 5.86
N LYS A 126 11.71 2.00 6.83
CA LYS A 126 11.34 3.41 7.14
C LYS A 126 12.53 4.33 7.43
N ASN A 127 13.63 3.79 7.94
CA ASN A 127 14.83 4.56 8.31
C ASN A 127 15.91 4.56 7.21
N SER A 128 15.70 3.84 6.11
CA SER A 128 16.65 3.74 5.00
C SER A 128 16.13 4.35 3.70
N LEU A 129 15.00 5.06 3.77
CA LEU A 129 14.39 5.69 2.60
C LEU A 129 15.24 6.86 2.09
N ILE A 130 15.12 7.15 0.80
CA ILE A 130 15.80 8.29 0.17
C ILE A 130 15.40 9.58 0.93
N GLY A 131 16.42 10.36 1.31
CA GLY A 131 16.25 11.62 2.03
C GLY A 131 16.33 11.47 3.55
N MET A 132 16.38 10.24 4.07
CA MET A 132 16.59 10.02 5.51
C MET A 132 18.08 10.10 5.84
N ASP A 133 18.39 10.54 7.06
CA ASP A 133 19.76 10.53 7.55
C ASP A 133 20.25 9.08 7.71
N ALA A 134 21.48 8.82 7.29
CA ALA A 134 22.11 7.51 7.48
C ALA A 134 22.17 7.19 8.99
N PRO A 135 21.86 5.95 9.39
CA PRO A 135 22.00 5.57 10.79
C PRO A 135 23.46 5.68 11.25
N GLU A 136 23.64 5.99 12.51
CA GLU A 136 24.97 6.10 13.10
C GLU A 136 25.66 4.73 13.04
N LEU A 137 26.87 4.73 12.50
CA LEU A 137 27.71 3.55 12.44
C LEU A 137 29.04 3.83 13.16
N SER A 138 29.34 3.02 14.16
CA SER A 138 30.62 3.09 14.87
C SER A 138 31.40 1.80 14.58
N ILE A 139 32.63 1.95 14.07
CA ILE A 139 33.52 0.83 13.74
C ILE A 139 34.84 1.03 14.48
N LEU A 140 35.59 -0.04 14.64
CA LEU A 140 36.92 0.05 15.23
C LEU A 140 37.97 0.34 14.14
N SER A 141 38.79 1.34 14.38
CA SER A 141 39.96 1.62 13.54
C SER A 141 41.03 0.48 13.69
N PRO A 142 42.04 0.44 12.82
CA PRO A 142 43.16 -0.54 12.98
C PRO A 142 43.84 -0.45 14.34
N ASP A 143 43.76 0.71 14.99
CA ASP A 143 44.33 0.94 16.33
C ASP A 143 43.36 0.61 17.47
N ASN A 144 42.26 -0.08 17.15
CA ASN A 144 41.21 -0.49 18.11
C ASN A 144 40.47 0.69 18.77
N MET A 145 40.44 1.86 18.13
CA MET A 145 39.70 3.02 18.63
C MET A 145 38.36 3.11 17.91
N PRO A 146 37.26 3.42 18.61
CA PRO A 146 35.96 3.60 17.95
C PRO A 146 35.98 4.87 17.08
N VAL A 147 35.52 4.72 15.83
CA VAL A 147 35.41 5.81 14.86
C VAL A 147 33.93 5.87 14.41
N SER A 148 33.30 7.00 14.58
CA SER A 148 31.95 7.25 14.13
C SER A 148 31.94 7.59 12.63
N LEU A 149 30.95 7.09 11.89
CA LEU A 149 30.76 7.44 10.48
C LEU A 149 30.66 8.96 10.30
N ARG A 150 30.06 9.67 11.24
CA ARG A 150 29.89 11.13 11.20
C ARG A 150 31.20 11.90 11.36
N GLU A 151 32.22 11.26 11.94
CA GLU A 151 33.55 11.88 12.13
C GLU A 151 34.40 11.76 10.86
N VAL A 152 34.02 10.92 9.90
CA VAL A 152 34.76 10.72 8.65
C VAL A 152 34.50 11.92 7.74
N ASN A 153 35.43 12.84 7.66
CA ASN A 153 35.33 14.04 6.83
C ASN A 153 35.84 13.76 5.43
N SER A 154 34.97 13.20 4.59
CA SER A 154 35.28 12.91 3.18
C SER A 154 34.08 13.19 2.30
N ARG A 155 34.33 13.49 1.04
CA ARG A 155 33.27 13.77 0.05
C ARG A 155 32.41 12.51 -0.22
N TYR A 156 33.04 11.34 -0.18
CA TYR A 156 32.38 10.07 -0.41
C TYR A 156 32.95 9.03 0.55
N THR A 157 32.16 8.16 1.05
CA THR A 157 32.59 7.08 1.93
C THR A 157 32.05 5.74 1.42
N UNK A 158 32.73 4.82 1.28
CA UNK A 158 32.38 3.70 0.90
C UNK A 158 32.50 2.85 1.93
N LEU A 159 31.72 2.14 2.21
CA LEU A 159 31.74 1.10 3.22
C LEU A 159 31.87 -0.27 2.56
N PHE A 160 32.77 -1.06 3.08
CA PHE A 160 32.97 -2.45 2.65
C PHE A 160 32.59 -3.34 3.82
N LEU A 161 31.58 -4.23 3.62
CA LEU A 161 31.10 -5.16 4.63
C LEU A 161 31.39 -6.60 4.25
#